data_ebc25b7b3fa08ead22a7795f2282e6a7
#
_entry.id   ebc25b7b3fa08ead22a7795f2282e6a7
#
_cell.length_a   1.000
_cell.length_b   1.000
_cell.length_c   1.000
_cell.angle_alpha   90.00
_cell.angle_beta   90.00
_cell.angle_gamma   90.00
#
_symmetry.space_group_name_H-M   'P 1'
#
loop_
_entity.id
_entity.type
_entity.pdbx_description
1 polymer ?
#
loop_
_entity_poly.entity_id
_entity_poly.type
_entity_poly.pdbx_seq_one_letter_code
_entity_poly.pdbx_strand_id
1 'polypeptide(L)'
;ERTVTVHSASKAFNLAGMRHAVAHIGPERLRHAVHELPDHLLGAINLMAAEATVAAWTHGDDWLDAVVAHLERNRVHFAAMLAEQLPLAKHRPPAATYLAWVDTREMGLGDEPVHAFRRVGVELSDGNDFGPLGAGHVRVNLATSLPILEQTVAAMATVRPLG
;
A
#
# COMPACT_ATOMS: atom_id res chain seq x y z
N GLU A 1 -24.10 -17.19 -12.20
CA GLU A 1 -23.04 -16.30 -11.71
C GLU A 1 -21.67 -17.01 -11.82
N ARG A 2 -20.61 -16.29 -12.22
CA ARG A 2 -19.30 -16.87 -12.58
C ARG A 2 -18.12 -16.21 -11.84
N THR A 3 -18.43 -15.46 -10.78
CA THR A 3 -17.44 -14.64 -10.06
C THR A 3 -17.25 -15.12 -8.63
N VAL A 4 -16.03 -14.93 -8.14
CA VAL A 4 -15.69 -14.97 -6.72
C VAL A 4 -15.16 -13.60 -6.36
N THR A 5 -15.75 -12.99 -5.35
CA THR A 5 -15.34 -11.66 -4.87
C THR A 5 -14.85 -11.78 -3.44
N VAL A 6 -13.67 -11.24 -3.17
CA VAL A 6 -13.09 -11.24 -1.82
C VAL A 6 -12.98 -9.77 -1.36
N HIS A 7 -13.51 -9.48 -0.18
CA HIS A 7 -13.46 -8.17 0.46
C HIS A 7 -12.80 -8.23 1.83
N SER A 8 -12.16 -7.14 2.20
CA SER A 8 -11.54 -7.01 3.52
C SER A 8 -11.53 -5.55 3.98
N ALA A 9 -11.75 -5.32 5.26
CA ALA A 9 -11.55 -4.03 5.92
C ALA A 9 -10.06 -3.68 6.13
N SER A 10 -9.14 -4.60 5.84
CA SER A 10 -7.72 -4.51 6.16
C SER A 10 -7.03 -3.25 5.65
N LYS A 11 -7.33 -2.79 4.44
CA LYS A 11 -6.66 -1.63 3.84
C LYS A 11 -7.44 -0.33 4.08
N ALA A 12 -8.74 -0.33 3.78
CA ALA A 12 -9.57 0.85 3.93
C ALA A 12 -9.64 1.36 5.39
N PHE A 13 -9.63 0.44 6.37
CA PHE A 13 -9.80 0.76 7.79
C PHE A 13 -8.56 0.46 8.64
N ASN A 14 -7.40 0.25 8.02
CA ASN A 14 -6.14 -0.05 8.72
C ASN A 14 -6.22 -1.25 9.68
N LEU A 15 -6.98 -2.29 9.31
CA LEU A 15 -7.21 -3.49 10.11
C LEU A 15 -6.41 -4.72 9.63
N ALA A 16 -5.29 -4.51 8.93
CA ALA A 16 -4.51 -5.61 8.34
C ALA A 16 -4.03 -6.63 9.37
N GLY A 17 -3.72 -6.20 10.60
CA GLY A 17 -3.32 -7.07 11.70
C GLY A 17 -4.39 -8.05 12.15
N MET A 18 -5.66 -7.75 11.87
CA MET A 18 -6.81 -8.62 12.21
C MET A 18 -6.94 -9.84 11.28
N ARG A 19 -6.33 -9.81 10.08
CA ARG A 19 -6.26 -10.92 9.12
C ARG A 19 -7.63 -11.53 8.81
N HIS A 20 -8.61 -10.69 8.49
CA HIS A 20 -9.97 -11.11 8.18
C HIS A 20 -10.39 -10.66 6.78
N ALA A 21 -11.07 -11.55 6.06
CA ALA A 21 -11.67 -11.27 4.76
C ALA A 21 -12.97 -12.07 4.61
N VAL A 22 -13.85 -11.58 3.75
CA VAL A 22 -15.13 -12.21 3.40
C VAL A 22 -15.10 -12.53 1.90
N ALA A 23 -15.47 -13.76 1.53
CA ALA A 23 -15.60 -14.18 0.16
C ALA A 23 -17.06 -14.39 -0.22
N HIS A 24 -17.52 -13.72 -1.28
CA HIS A 24 -18.75 -14.05 -1.96
C HIS A 24 -18.44 -14.99 -3.13
N ILE A 25 -18.94 -16.22 -3.06
CA ILE A 25 -18.71 -17.26 -4.07
C ILE A 25 -19.99 -17.46 -4.87
N GLY A 26 -20.07 -16.88 -6.07
CA GLY A 26 -21.23 -16.99 -6.96
C GLY A 26 -21.49 -18.40 -7.49
N PRO A 27 -20.46 -19.13 -8.03
CA PRO A 27 -20.68 -20.46 -8.58
C PRO A 27 -21.04 -21.49 -7.53
N GLU A 28 -22.18 -22.15 -7.69
CA GLU A 28 -22.66 -23.18 -6.76
C GLU A 28 -21.65 -24.33 -6.58
N ARG A 29 -21.05 -24.79 -7.67
CA ARG A 29 -20.03 -25.84 -7.62
C ARG A 29 -18.85 -25.48 -6.70
N LEU A 30 -18.42 -24.22 -6.71
CA LEU A 30 -17.32 -23.76 -5.86
C LEU A 30 -17.76 -23.62 -4.40
N ARG A 31 -18.98 -23.13 -4.14
CA ARG A 31 -19.52 -23.12 -2.77
C ARG A 31 -19.57 -24.54 -2.19
N HIS A 32 -20.09 -25.50 -2.97
CA HIS A 32 -20.12 -26.91 -2.57
C HIS A 32 -18.70 -27.42 -2.26
N ALA A 33 -17.76 -27.22 -3.16
CA ALA A 33 -16.39 -27.67 -2.97
C ALA A 33 -15.73 -27.05 -1.70
N VAL A 34 -16.04 -25.80 -1.36
CA VAL A 34 -15.55 -25.16 -0.13
C VAL A 34 -16.22 -25.79 1.11
N HIS A 35 -17.52 -26.07 1.05
CA HIS A 35 -18.24 -26.71 2.17
C HIS A 35 -17.85 -28.17 2.42
N GLU A 36 -17.33 -28.87 1.42
CA GLU A 36 -16.81 -30.24 1.55
C GLU A 36 -15.40 -30.29 2.16
N LEU A 37 -14.73 -29.13 2.33
CA LEU A 37 -13.43 -29.12 2.99
C LEU A 37 -13.57 -29.41 4.48
N PRO A 38 -12.62 -30.16 5.08
CA PRO A 38 -12.61 -30.38 6.51
C PRO A 38 -12.61 -29.07 7.31
N ASP A 39 -13.43 -28.97 8.36
CA ASP A 39 -13.61 -27.75 9.17
C ASP A 39 -12.29 -27.14 9.67
N HIS A 40 -11.28 -27.99 9.92
CA HIS A 40 -9.99 -27.50 10.45
C HIS A 40 -9.02 -27.01 9.36
N LEU A 41 -9.31 -27.25 8.08
CA LEU A 41 -8.38 -26.91 6.99
C LEU A 41 -8.22 -25.40 6.84
N LEU A 42 -9.31 -24.67 6.97
CA LEU A 42 -9.33 -23.20 6.84
C LEU A 42 -9.12 -22.48 8.17
N GLY A 43 -9.07 -23.22 9.28
CA GLY A 43 -8.96 -22.67 10.63
C GLY A 43 -10.24 -21.98 11.12
N ALA A 44 -10.21 -21.50 12.34
CA ALA A 44 -11.32 -20.75 12.93
C ALA A 44 -11.19 -19.25 12.65
N ILE A 45 -12.33 -18.59 12.47
CA ILE A 45 -12.37 -17.12 12.35
C ILE A 45 -12.05 -16.49 13.71
N ASN A 46 -11.17 -15.51 13.71
CA ASN A 46 -10.95 -14.67 14.87
C ASN A 46 -12.19 -13.79 15.11
N LEU A 47 -12.91 -14.02 16.21
CA LEU A 47 -14.13 -13.30 16.54
C LEU A 47 -13.91 -11.78 16.61
N MET A 48 -12.81 -11.32 17.24
CA MET A 48 -12.49 -9.88 17.31
C MET A 48 -12.28 -9.27 15.92
N ALA A 49 -11.71 -10.04 14.98
CA ALA A 49 -11.53 -9.58 13.60
C ALA A 49 -12.86 -9.48 12.85
N ALA A 50 -13.78 -10.39 13.08
CA ALA A 50 -15.14 -10.34 12.51
C ALA A 50 -15.89 -9.12 13.05
N GLU A 51 -15.93 -8.92 14.37
CA GLU A 51 -16.58 -7.78 15.02
C GLU A 51 -15.98 -6.43 14.58
N ALA A 52 -14.64 -6.33 14.53
CA ALA A 52 -13.97 -5.14 14.01
C ALA A 52 -14.33 -4.84 12.55
N THR A 53 -14.46 -5.88 11.72
CA THR A 53 -14.86 -5.72 10.32
C THR A 53 -16.31 -5.24 10.21
N VAL A 54 -17.22 -5.82 10.98
CA VAL A 54 -18.63 -5.39 11.04
C VAL A 54 -18.73 -3.94 11.50
N ALA A 55 -18.05 -3.58 12.59
CA ALA A 55 -18.04 -2.20 13.10
C ALA A 55 -17.49 -1.21 12.06
N ALA A 56 -16.39 -1.55 11.37
CA ALA A 56 -15.79 -0.72 10.34
C ALA A 56 -16.76 -0.49 9.16
N TRP A 57 -17.42 -1.54 8.68
CA TRP A 57 -18.33 -1.44 7.53
C TRP A 57 -19.69 -0.82 7.88
N THR A 58 -20.09 -0.83 9.17
CA THR A 58 -21.38 -0.29 9.60
C THR A 58 -21.28 1.16 10.07
N HIS A 59 -20.14 1.54 10.65
CA HIS A 59 -19.99 2.82 11.36
C HIS A 59 -18.72 3.61 10.96
N GLY A 60 -17.94 3.12 10.00
CA GLY A 60 -16.62 3.68 9.68
C GLY A 60 -16.60 4.72 8.55
N ASP A 61 -17.74 5.10 7.96
CA ASP A 61 -17.78 5.96 6.77
C ASP A 61 -17.14 7.33 7.03
N ASP A 62 -17.49 8.02 8.10
CA ASP A 62 -16.92 9.34 8.43
C ASP A 62 -15.39 9.27 8.60
N TRP A 63 -14.90 8.20 9.21
CA TRP A 63 -13.46 7.98 9.34
C TRP A 63 -12.80 7.72 7.98
N LEU A 64 -13.44 6.90 7.15
CA LEU A 64 -12.94 6.59 5.80
C LEU A 64 -12.86 7.83 4.93
N ASP A 65 -13.89 8.68 4.94
CA ASP A 65 -13.92 9.93 4.19
C ASP A 65 -12.80 10.87 4.64
N ALA A 66 -12.56 10.99 5.95
CA ALA A 66 -11.49 11.79 6.50
C ALA A 66 -10.10 11.26 6.08
N VAL A 67 -9.91 9.94 6.08
CA VAL A 67 -8.66 9.30 5.63
C VAL A 67 -8.45 9.49 4.13
N VAL A 68 -9.48 9.30 3.31
CA VAL A 68 -9.39 9.51 1.87
C VAL A 68 -9.00 10.96 1.55
N ALA A 69 -9.61 11.94 2.22
CA ALA A 69 -9.25 13.34 2.07
C ALA A 69 -7.80 13.64 2.53
N HIS A 70 -7.33 12.99 3.61
CA HIS A 70 -5.95 13.11 4.06
C HIS A 70 -4.97 12.52 3.03
N LEU A 71 -5.25 11.33 2.51
CA LEU A 71 -4.41 10.68 1.50
C LEU A 71 -4.35 11.48 0.19
N GLU A 72 -5.46 12.12 -0.20
CA GLU A 72 -5.48 13.00 -1.37
C GLU A 72 -4.52 14.18 -1.19
N ARG A 73 -4.58 14.86 -0.02
CA ARG A 73 -3.63 15.94 0.29
C ARG A 73 -2.19 15.44 0.26
N ASN A 74 -1.91 14.28 0.84
CA ASN A 74 -0.57 13.70 0.85
C ASN A 74 -0.07 13.37 -0.55
N ARG A 75 -0.93 12.83 -1.44
CA ARG A 75 -0.58 12.55 -2.84
C ARG A 75 -0.16 13.80 -3.61
N VAL A 76 -0.96 14.85 -3.50
CA VAL A 76 -0.69 16.14 -4.16
C VAL A 76 0.61 16.74 -3.62
N HIS A 77 0.74 16.77 -2.31
CA HIS A 77 1.91 17.36 -1.64
C HIS A 77 3.20 16.57 -1.96
N PHE A 78 3.14 15.25 -1.89
CA PHE A 78 4.27 14.39 -2.25
C PHE A 78 4.73 14.61 -3.69
N ALA A 79 3.81 14.68 -4.65
CA ALA A 79 4.16 14.91 -6.04
C ALA A 79 4.85 16.25 -6.24
N ALA A 80 4.37 17.31 -5.58
CA ALA A 80 4.98 18.64 -5.63
C ALA A 80 6.39 18.66 -5.02
N MET A 81 6.55 18.11 -3.82
CA MET A 81 7.85 18.03 -3.14
C MET A 81 8.85 17.18 -3.93
N LEU A 82 8.40 16.06 -4.50
CA LEU A 82 9.28 15.20 -5.30
C LEU A 82 9.79 15.94 -6.54
N ALA A 83 8.92 16.63 -7.26
CA ALA A 83 9.30 17.41 -8.43
C ALA A 83 10.28 18.55 -8.09
N GLU A 84 10.14 19.18 -6.93
CA GLU A 84 11.00 20.26 -6.47
C GLU A 84 12.36 19.75 -5.97
N GLN A 85 12.37 18.73 -5.11
CA GLN A 85 13.56 18.33 -4.37
C GLN A 85 14.32 17.17 -5.02
N LEU A 86 13.65 16.34 -5.84
CA LEU A 86 14.23 15.22 -6.57
C LEU A 86 13.85 15.26 -8.06
N PRO A 87 14.27 16.26 -8.83
CA PRO A 87 13.79 16.45 -10.20
C PRO A 87 14.14 15.32 -11.19
N LEU A 88 15.10 14.46 -10.83
CA LEU A 88 15.46 13.26 -11.59
C LEU A 88 14.59 12.04 -11.24
N ALA A 89 13.85 12.09 -10.14
CA ALA A 89 12.88 11.06 -9.80
C ALA A 89 11.57 11.31 -10.57
N LYS A 90 11.04 10.29 -11.23
CA LYS A 90 9.80 10.43 -11.99
C LYS A 90 8.66 9.75 -11.24
N HIS A 91 7.58 10.49 -11.06
CA HIS A 91 6.39 10.02 -10.37
C HIS A 91 5.13 10.46 -11.11
N ARG A 92 4.25 9.51 -11.35
CA ARG A 92 2.88 9.80 -11.81
C ARG A 92 1.94 9.60 -10.62
N PRO A 93 1.29 10.66 -10.11
CA PRO A 93 0.34 10.54 -9.01
C PRO A 93 -0.75 9.51 -9.34
N PRO A 94 -0.97 8.50 -8.50
CA PRO A 94 -2.00 7.51 -8.75
C PRO A 94 -3.39 8.10 -8.52
N ALA A 95 -4.39 7.64 -9.27
CA ALA A 95 -5.78 8.03 -9.05
C ALA A 95 -6.40 7.44 -7.77
N ALA A 96 -5.79 6.42 -7.21
CA ALA A 96 -6.22 5.72 -6.00
C ALA A 96 -5.01 5.18 -5.23
N THR A 97 -5.23 4.56 -4.10
CA THR A 97 -4.23 4.00 -3.20
C THR A 97 -3.43 5.04 -2.39
N TYR A 98 -2.74 4.57 -1.39
CA TYR A 98 -1.83 5.34 -0.54
C TYR A 98 -0.34 5.00 -0.84
N LEU A 99 -0.08 4.40 -2.00
CA LEU A 99 1.25 3.98 -2.42
C LEU A 99 1.66 4.78 -3.66
N ALA A 100 2.83 5.40 -3.61
CA ALA A 100 3.46 6.06 -4.73
C ALA A 100 4.51 5.15 -5.35
N TRP A 101 4.51 5.05 -6.68
CA TRP A 101 5.55 4.37 -7.45
C TRP A 101 6.48 5.42 -8.04
N VAL A 102 7.76 5.33 -7.73
CA VAL A 102 8.77 6.33 -8.09
C VAL A 102 9.86 5.68 -8.91
N ASP A 103 10.08 6.15 -10.11
CA ASP A 103 11.18 5.79 -10.99
C ASP A 103 12.42 6.63 -10.63
N THR A 104 13.50 5.97 -10.21
CA THR A 104 14.74 6.61 -9.78
C THR A 104 15.91 6.33 -10.71
N ARG A 105 15.66 5.73 -11.87
CA ARG A 105 16.72 5.30 -12.82
C ARG A 105 17.60 6.45 -13.27
N GLU A 106 17.06 7.65 -13.47
CA GLU A 106 17.84 8.85 -13.84
C GLU A 106 18.67 9.42 -12.67
N MET A 107 18.44 8.94 -11.44
CA MET A 107 19.22 9.36 -10.27
C MET A 107 20.58 8.65 -10.13
N GLY A 108 20.85 7.63 -10.94
CA GLY A 108 22.10 6.88 -10.91
C GLY A 108 22.30 6.04 -9.64
N LEU A 109 21.22 5.56 -9.03
CA LEU A 109 21.24 4.78 -7.79
C LEU A 109 21.34 3.25 -8.02
N GLY A 110 21.43 2.81 -9.29
CA GLY A 110 21.44 1.40 -9.68
C GLY A 110 20.06 0.75 -9.68
N ASP A 111 20.05 -0.58 -9.81
CA ASP A 111 18.83 -1.38 -9.93
C ASP A 111 18.11 -1.59 -8.60
N GLU A 112 18.81 -1.40 -7.48
CA GLU A 112 18.31 -1.55 -6.11
C GLU A 112 18.43 -0.22 -5.32
N PRO A 113 17.68 0.82 -5.69
CA PRO A 113 17.81 2.16 -5.10
C PRO A 113 17.48 2.22 -3.60
N VAL A 114 16.75 1.25 -3.08
CA VAL A 114 16.40 1.15 -1.66
C VAL A 114 17.63 1.15 -0.75
N HIS A 115 18.75 0.59 -1.18
CA HIS A 115 19.99 0.61 -0.41
C HIS A 115 20.56 2.03 -0.27
N ALA A 116 20.42 2.85 -1.31
CA ALA A 116 20.83 4.25 -1.26
C ALA A 116 19.93 5.06 -0.31
N PHE A 117 18.62 4.88 -0.38
CA PHE A 117 17.68 5.55 0.51
C PHE A 117 17.81 5.11 1.97
N ARG A 118 18.08 3.83 2.23
CA ARG A 118 18.33 3.32 3.59
C ARG A 118 19.52 3.99 4.25
N ARG A 119 20.58 4.34 3.51
CA ARG A 119 21.75 5.06 4.06
C ARG A 119 21.41 6.45 4.57
N VAL A 120 20.37 7.07 4.06
CA VAL A 120 19.88 8.38 4.53
C VAL A 120 18.68 8.25 5.49
N GLY A 121 18.43 7.03 6.01
CA GLY A 121 17.43 6.77 7.04
C GLY A 121 16.01 6.58 6.50
N VAL A 122 15.84 6.35 5.19
CA VAL A 122 14.53 6.14 4.58
C VAL A 122 14.36 4.68 4.17
N GLU A 123 13.40 3.98 4.78
CA GLU A 123 13.04 2.61 4.44
C GLU A 123 11.88 2.61 3.43
N LEU A 124 12.11 2.01 2.26
CA LEU A 124 11.15 1.95 1.15
C LEU A 124 10.99 0.49 0.70
N SER A 125 9.92 0.20 -0.04
CA SER A 125 9.81 -1.10 -0.70
C SER A 125 10.61 -1.09 -2.00
N ASP A 126 11.36 -2.17 -2.23
CA ASP A 126 12.12 -2.36 -3.46
C ASP A 126 11.16 -2.62 -4.64
N GLY A 127 11.41 -1.96 -5.76
CA GLY A 127 10.67 -2.20 -6.98
C GLY A 127 10.81 -3.63 -7.51
N ASN A 128 11.97 -4.25 -7.31
CA ASN A 128 12.24 -5.64 -7.73
C ASN A 128 11.30 -6.66 -7.08
N ASP A 129 10.75 -6.39 -5.89
CA ASP A 129 9.75 -7.23 -5.22
C ASP A 129 8.43 -7.34 -6.02
N PHE A 130 8.21 -6.45 -7.00
CA PHE A 130 7.00 -6.36 -7.82
C PHE A 130 7.19 -6.84 -9.26
N GLY A 131 8.33 -7.48 -9.55
CA GLY A 131 8.62 -8.09 -10.83
C GLY A 131 9.76 -7.40 -11.62
N PRO A 132 10.13 -7.94 -12.77
CA PRO A 132 11.35 -7.56 -13.50
C PRO A 132 11.35 -6.11 -14.02
N LEU A 133 10.19 -5.49 -14.14
CA LEU A 133 10.07 -4.07 -14.52
C LEU A 133 10.26 -3.11 -13.36
N GLY A 134 10.44 -3.63 -12.14
CA GLY A 134 10.62 -2.84 -10.93
C GLY A 134 12.05 -2.38 -10.67
N ALA A 135 13.03 -2.87 -11.43
CA ALA A 135 14.43 -2.45 -11.29
C ALA A 135 14.56 -0.91 -11.39
N GLY A 136 15.31 -0.31 -10.47
CA GLY A 136 15.50 1.14 -10.41
C GLY A 136 14.26 1.93 -9.92
N HIS A 137 13.26 1.26 -9.36
CA HIS A 137 12.08 1.90 -8.79
C HIS A 137 11.98 1.66 -7.28
N VAL A 138 11.23 2.54 -6.61
CA VAL A 138 10.85 2.36 -5.20
C VAL A 138 9.36 2.60 -5.02
N ARG A 139 8.77 1.92 -4.02
CA ARG A 139 7.41 2.17 -3.59
C ARG A 139 7.40 2.91 -2.25
N VAL A 140 6.79 4.09 -2.23
CA VAL A 140 6.65 4.94 -1.06
C VAL A 140 5.25 4.83 -0.48
N ASN A 141 5.13 4.68 0.84
CA ASN A 141 3.85 4.69 1.54
C ASN A 141 3.50 6.14 1.93
N LEU A 142 2.35 6.62 1.45
CA LEU A 142 1.84 7.97 1.70
C LEU A 142 0.88 8.05 2.90
N ALA A 143 0.52 6.91 3.50
CA ALA A 143 -0.39 6.84 4.64
C ALA A 143 0.34 7.16 5.95
N THR A 144 0.83 8.38 6.05
CA THR A 144 1.53 8.93 7.21
C THR A 144 1.11 10.37 7.45
N SER A 145 1.58 11.00 8.53
CA SER A 145 1.35 12.43 8.74
C SER A 145 2.17 13.28 7.76
N LEU A 146 1.66 14.47 7.43
CA LEU A 146 2.36 15.37 6.49
C LEU A 146 3.79 15.72 6.95
N PRO A 147 4.07 16.04 8.23
CA PRO A 147 5.44 16.31 8.66
C PRO A 147 6.40 15.13 8.46
N ILE A 148 5.94 13.88 8.65
CA ILE A 148 6.76 12.69 8.39
C ILE A 148 7.01 12.54 6.88
N LEU A 149 6.01 12.81 6.06
CA LEU A 149 6.16 12.76 4.60
C LEU A 149 7.17 13.80 4.10
N GLU A 150 7.11 15.02 4.63
CA GLU A 150 8.06 16.11 4.35
C GLU A 150 9.49 15.72 4.74
N GLN A 151 9.68 15.18 5.96
CA GLN A 151 10.98 14.69 6.42
C GLN A 151 11.50 13.54 5.54
N THR A 152 10.62 12.64 5.12
CA THR A 152 10.96 11.53 4.22
C THR A 152 11.50 12.05 2.89
N VAL A 153 10.80 12.97 2.24
CA VAL A 153 11.22 13.53 0.95
C VAL A 153 12.51 14.35 1.10
N ALA A 154 12.63 15.15 2.17
CA ALA A 154 13.85 15.90 2.46
C ALA A 154 15.07 14.96 2.66
N ALA A 155 14.90 13.85 3.37
CA ALA A 155 15.95 12.84 3.52
C ALA A 155 16.27 12.16 2.19
N MET A 156 15.26 11.79 1.39
CA MET A 156 15.46 11.24 0.04
C MET A 156 16.29 12.17 -0.84
N ALA A 157 16.10 13.49 -0.73
CA ALA A 157 16.81 14.49 -1.52
C ALA A 157 18.32 14.58 -1.16
N THR A 158 18.74 14.02 -0.03
CA THR A 158 20.18 13.99 0.35
C THR A 158 20.92 12.79 -0.24
N VAL A 159 20.23 11.85 -0.87
CA VAL A 159 20.85 10.65 -1.45
C VAL A 159 21.87 11.02 -2.54
N ARG A 160 22.94 10.25 -2.63
CA ARG A 160 23.97 10.40 -3.66
C ARG A 160 24.15 9.10 -4.40
N PRO A 161 24.49 9.13 -5.70
CA PRO A 161 24.87 7.96 -6.47
C PRO A 161 25.95 7.15 -5.73
N LEU A 162 25.97 5.85 -6.00
CA LEU A 162 27.10 4.99 -5.63
C LEU A 162 28.26 5.41 -6.54
N GLY A 163 29.33 5.94 -5.95
CA GLY A 163 30.59 6.23 -6.68
C GLY A 163 31.25 4.97 -7.18
#